data_02dbcd2d04a2007a5a04793f36eafac7
#
_entry.id   02dbcd2d04a2007a5a04793f36eafac7
#
_cell.length_a   1.000
_cell.length_b   1.000
_cell.length_c   1.000
_cell.angle_alpha   90.00
_cell.angle_beta   90.00
_cell.angle_gamma   90.00
#
_symmetry.space_group_name_H-M   'P 1'
#
loop_
_entity.id
_entity.type
_entity.pdbx_description
1 polymer ?
#
loop_
_entity_poly.entity_id
_entity_poly.type
_entity_poly.pdbx_seq_one_letter_code
_entity_poly.pdbx_strand_id
1 'polypeptide(L)'
;SPPSPPPHHPSPPNPHPSSQSDYPMIHVMIIDDSAAIRAQCRGLLEVEQDIEVVAEAADAFAARRMLDRVSPKVITLDVEMPRMDGITFLRKLMAGRPTAVVMVSSLTQRGAEATLEALKLGAVGVVGKPSPDFPCSLETFASALVREVRAAAMAKVGGATIVPAAPPLAAVGADGSHLVAIGASTGGTEAIRAVLARMPAACPPIAIVQHMPPGFTASFARHLDAEMAPHVCEASDGLALTPGMVAIGAGDTHLEVAGQPGGWRLVVRGGERVNHQRPSVDVLFHSVARVAGAEAVGVLLTGMGADGAAGMAAMHDAGAYTIAQDEATCTVYGMPRAAVALGAATVELPLVRIPHAILKATASRAMAR
;
A
#
# COMPACT_ATOMS: atom_id res chain seq x y z
N SER A 1 64.92 -1.66 -30.75
CA SER A 1 64.10 -0.60 -30.14
C SER A 1 62.62 -0.93 -30.28
N PRO A 2 61.83 -0.94 -29.20
CA PRO A 2 60.39 -1.17 -29.26
C PRO A 2 59.68 0.10 -29.78
N PRO A 3 58.48 -0.04 -30.41
CA PRO A 3 57.74 1.09 -30.94
C PRO A 3 57.06 1.90 -29.83
N SER A 4 57.01 3.23 -30.02
CA SER A 4 56.38 4.18 -29.11
C SER A 4 54.86 3.98 -29.00
N PRO A 5 54.26 4.20 -27.83
CA PRO A 5 52.82 4.11 -27.65
C PRO A 5 52.07 5.26 -28.37
N PRO A 6 50.79 5.03 -28.81
CA PRO A 6 50.02 6.06 -29.47
C PRO A 6 49.57 7.17 -28.53
N PRO A 7 49.31 8.39 -29.04
CA PRO A 7 48.94 9.53 -28.23
C PRO A 7 47.54 9.34 -27.58
N HIS A 8 47.45 9.63 -26.29
CA HIS A 8 46.18 9.68 -25.54
C HIS A 8 45.29 10.83 -26.06
N HIS A 9 44.16 10.50 -26.68
CA HIS A 9 43.07 11.44 -26.87
C HIS A 9 42.32 11.67 -25.55
N PRO A 10 42.10 12.91 -25.12
CA PRO A 10 41.27 13.18 -23.97
C PRO A 10 39.84 12.75 -24.27
N SER A 11 39.25 11.97 -23.37
CA SER A 11 37.83 11.61 -23.41
C SER A 11 36.97 12.87 -23.31
N PRO A 12 35.87 12.98 -24.02
CA PRO A 12 34.95 14.08 -23.91
C PRO A 12 34.37 14.13 -22.47
N PRO A 13 34.11 15.32 -21.91
CA PRO A 13 33.51 15.45 -20.60
C PRO A 13 32.13 14.80 -20.60
N ASN A 14 31.90 13.93 -19.62
CA ASN A 14 30.56 13.38 -19.34
C ASN A 14 29.58 14.55 -19.20
N PRO A 15 28.47 14.58 -19.91
CA PRO A 15 27.42 15.54 -19.63
C PRO A 15 26.85 15.21 -18.26
N HIS A 16 27.06 16.07 -17.27
CA HIS A 16 26.29 16.04 -16.03
C HIS A 16 24.81 16.15 -16.44
N PRO A 17 23.94 15.20 -16.04
CA PRO A 17 22.52 15.40 -16.24
C PRO A 17 22.13 16.60 -15.37
N SER A 18 21.74 17.69 -16.01
CA SER A 18 21.04 18.81 -15.38
C SER A 18 19.72 18.24 -14.87
N SER A 19 19.67 17.88 -13.59
CA SER A 19 18.47 17.43 -12.91
C SER A 19 17.56 18.61 -12.59
N GLN A 20 16.91 19.17 -13.60
CA GLN A 20 15.62 19.79 -13.38
C GLN A 20 14.63 18.64 -13.37
N SER A 21 14.07 18.33 -12.20
CA SER A 21 13.00 17.34 -12.09
C SER A 21 11.80 17.88 -12.87
N ASP A 22 11.40 17.19 -13.95
CA ASP A 22 10.20 17.47 -14.73
C ASP A 22 8.89 17.21 -13.94
N TYR A 23 8.98 16.96 -12.64
CA TYR A 23 7.81 16.75 -11.80
C TYR A 23 7.24 18.11 -11.33
N PRO A 24 5.92 18.33 -11.49
CA PRO A 24 5.30 19.54 -10.99
C PRO A 24 5.46 19.63 -9.47
N MET A 25 5.77 20.82 -8.96
CA MET A 25 5.92 21.13 -7.54
C MET A 25 4.69 20.65 -6.74
N ILE A 26 4.92 19.90 -5.68
CA ILE A 26 3.87 19.40 -4.79
C ILE A 26 3.67 20.41 -3.66
N HIS A 27 2.57 21.15 -3.71
CA HIS A 27 2.17 22.06 -2.65
C HIS A 27 1.52 21.31 -1.50
N VAL A 28 2.12 21.38 -0.31
CA VAL A 28 1.67 20.66 0.89
C VAL A 28 1.16 21.63 1.94
N MET A 29 0.05 21.30 2.59
CA MET A 29 -0.42 21.95 3.80
C MET A 29 -0.28 21.00 4.98
N ILE A 30 0.32 21.46 6.08
CA ILE A 30 0.50 20.68 7.31
C ILE A 30 -0.55 21.11 8.34
N ILE A 31 -1.32 20.16 8.87
CA ILE A 31 -2.33 20.40 9.91
C ILE A 31 -2.04 19.47 11.09
N ASP A 32 -1.58 20.04 12.20
CA ASP A 32 -1.22 19.32 13.43
C ASP A 32 -1.25 20.33 14.59
N ASP A 33 -1.72 19.98 15.77
CA ASP A 33 -1.78 20.89 16.91
C ASP A 33 -0.40 21.13 17.56
N SER A 34 0.52 20.17 17.44
CA SER A 34 1.89 20.27 17.93
C SER A 34 2.78 21.13 17.02
N ALA A 35 3.22 22.27 17.52
CA ALA A 35 4.17 23.13 16.80
C ALA A 35 5.49 22.40 16.49
N ALA A 36 5.93 21.50 17.36
CA ALA A 36 7.14 20.70 17.15
C ALA A 36 6.99 19.73 15.96
N ILE A 37 5.85 19.04 15.87
CA ILE A 37 5.57 18.13 14.75
C ILE A 37 5.43 18.91 13.45
N ARG A 38 4.74 20.07 13.45
CA ARG A 38 4.67 20.91 12.23
C ARG A 38 6.05 21.33 11.74
N ALA A 39 6.90 21.84 12.65
CA ALA A 39 8.27 22.24 12.31
C ALA A 39 9.11 21.06 11.79
N GLN A 40 8.96 19.89 12.40
CA GLN A 40 9.64 18.67 11.97
C GLN A 40 9.17 18.24 10.57
N CYS A 41 7.87 18.14 10.34
CA CYS A 41 7.32 17.77 9.02
C CYS A 41 7.76 18.77 7.95
N ARG A 42 7.69 20.09 8.24
CA ARG A 42 8.18 21.13 7.32
C ARG A 42 9.65 20.90 6.97
N GLY A 43 10.52 20.80 8.00
CA GLY A 43 11.96 20.62 7.77
C GLY A 43 12.29 19.36 6.96
N LEU A 44 11.54 18.28 7.13
CA LEU A 44 11.72 17.04 6.36
C LEU A 44 11.23 17.16 4.92
N LEU A 45 10.12 17.86 4.69
CA LEU A 45 9.53 18.00 3.36
C LEU A 45 10.29 19.03 2.50
N GLU A 46 10.74 20.14 3.08
CA GLU A 46 11.45 21.21 2.35
C GLU A 46 12.89 20.86 1.97
N VAL A 47 13.43 19.72 2.42
CA VAL A 47 14.69 19.17 1.88
C VAL A 47 14.50 18.64 0.45
N GLU A 48 13.29 18.24 0.09
CA GLU A 48 12.96 17.69 -1.22
C GLU A 48 12.71 18.82 -2.24
N GLN A 49 13.35 18.73 -3.40
CA GLN A 49 13.28 19.81 -4.43
C GLN A 49 11.92 19.90 -5.13
N ASP A 50 11.09 18.86 -5.03
CA ASP A 50 9.77 18.74 -5.66
C ASP A 50 8.61 19.01 -4.69
N ILE A 51 8.88 19.40 -3.42
CA ILE A 51 7.87 19.63 -2.39
C ILE A 51 8.01 21.03 -1.78
N GLU A 52 6.89 21.76 -1.70
CA GLU A 52 6.80 23.07 -1.05
C GLU A 52 5.69 23.08 0.00
N VAL A 53 6.01 23.49 1.24
CA VAL A 53 5.01 23.65 2.31
C VAL A 53 4.40 25.05 2.20
N VAL A 54 3.22 25.15 1.60
CA VAL A 54 2.52 26.41 1.32
C VAL A 54 1.71 26.94 2.50
N ALA A 55 1.38 26.12 3.49
CA ALA A 55 0.65 26.55 4.69
C ALA A 55 0.83 25.58 5.86
N GLU A 56 0.68 26.10 7.07
CA GLU A 56 0.59 25.33 8.33
C GLU A 56 -0.59 25.79 9.16
N ALA A 57 -1.30 24.85 9.78
CA ALA A 57 -2.42 25.15 10.67
C ALA A 57 -2.31 24.33 11.96
N ALA A 58 -2.60 24.98 13.07
CA ALA A 58 -2.60 24.35 14.40
C ALA A 58 -3.95 23.68 14.75
N ASP A 59 -4.98 23.88 13.96
CA ASP A 59 -6.31 23.29 14.15
C ASP A 59 -7.16 23.37 12.87
N ALA A 60 -8.27 22.64 12.87
CA ALA A 60 -9.20 22.54 11.77
C ALA A 60 -9.81 23.89 11.33
N PHE A 61 -10.01 24.84 12.26
CA PHE A 61 -10.58 26.14 11.93
C PHE A 61 -9.57 27.06 11.26
N ALA A 62 -8.31 27.02 11.72
CA ALA A 62 -7.21 27.71 11.05
C ALA A 62 -6.99 27.14 9.65
N ALA A 63 -6.98 25.81 9.51
CA ALA A 63 -6.88 25.13 8.25
C ALA A 63 -7.94 25.56 7.26
N ARG A 64 -9.21 25.60 7.68
CA ARG A 64 -10.32 26.04 6.82
C ARG A 64 -10.10 27.44 6.27
N ARG A 65 -9.73 28.42 7.14
CA ARG A 65 -9.47 29.81 6.71
C ARG A 65 -8.31 29.93 5.72
N MET A 66 -7.30 29.07 5.86
CA MET A 66 -6.16 29.04 4.94
C MET A 66 -6.52 28.43 3.60
N LEU A 67 -7.36 27.38 3.59
CA LEU A 67 -7.84 26.75 2.35
C LEU A 67 -8.63 27.70 1.44
N ASP A 68 -9.17 28.80 1.98
CA ASP A 68 -9.79 29.86 1.18
C ASP A 68 -8.75 30.69 0.39
N ARG A 69 -7.47 30.61 0.76
CA ARG A 69 -6.37 31.42 0.19
C ARG A 69 -5.32 30.58 -0.54
N VAL A 70 -5.15 29.32 -0.17
CA VAL A 70 -4.18 28.39 -0.77
C VAL A 70 -4.88 27.16 -1.32
N SER A 71 -4.25 26.56 -2.33
CA SER A 71 -4.74 25.34 -2.98
C SER A 71 -3.69 24.24 -2.87
N PRO A 72 -3.54 23.59 -1.69
CA PRO A 72 -2.58 22.53 -1.54
C PRO A 72 -2.98 21.33 -2.41
N LYS A 73 -1.99 20.68 -2.99
CA LYS A 73 -2.17 19.39 -3.69
C LYS A 73 -2.35 18.25 -2.69
N VAL A 74 -1.64 18.33 -1.56
CA VAL A 74 -1.67 17.32 -0.49
C VAL A 74 -1.81 18.02 0.86
N ILE A 75 -2.57 17.42 1.76
CA ILE A 75 -2.68 17.82 3.16
C ILE A 75 -2.12 16.71 4.03
N THR A 76 -1.17 17.00 4.93
CA THR A 76 -0.86 16.11 6.05
C THR A 76 -1.76 16.50 7.22
N LEU A 77 -2.43 15.54 7.84
CA LEU A 77 -3.48 15.77 8.82
C LEU A 77 -3.29 14.90 10.07
N ASP A 78 -3.19 15.55 11.21
CA ASP A 78 -3.24 14.86 12.49
C ASP A 78 -4.65 14.39 12.82
N VAL A 79 -4.74 13.25 13.48
CA VAL A 79 -5.99 12.67 14.00
C VAL A 79 -6.47 13.43 15.25
N GLU A 80 -5.56 13.67 16.18
CA GLU A 80 -5.85 14.21 17.51
C GLU A 80 -5.63 15.72 17.56
N MET A 81 -6.70 16.49 17.39
CA MET A 81 -6.64 17.95 17.46
C MET A 81 -7.73 18.49 18.41
N PRO A 82 -7.48 19.62 19.10
CA PRO A 82 -8.46 20.23 19.99
C PRO A 82 -9.65 20.81 19.21
N ARG A 83 -10.83 20.82 19.84
CA ARG A 83 -12.10 21.40 19.35
C ARG A 83 -12.73 20.67 18.19
N MET A 84 -11.99 20.28 17.16
CA MET A 84 -12.44 19.47 16.03
C MET A 84 -11.32 18.49 15.67
N ASP A 85 -11.56 17.20 15.85
CA ASP A 85 -10.63 16.15 15.49
C ASP A 85 -10.42 16.05 13.98
N GLY A 86 -9.31 15.39 13.59
CA GLY A 86 -8.93 15.25 12.17
C GLY A 86 -9.95 14.48 11.36
N ILE A 87 -10.65 13.50 11.94
CA ILE A 87 -11.67 12.70 11.25
C ILE A 87 -12.87 13.55 10.86
N THR A 88 -13.36 14.36 11.80
CA THR A 88 -14.46 15.30 11.55
C THR A 88 -14.08 16.35 10.51
N PHE A 89 -12.84 16.85 10.56
CA PHE A 89 -12.32 17.77 9.55
C PHE A 89 -12.25 17.08 8.17
N LEU A 90 -11.66 15.90 8.09
CA LEU A 90 -11.54 15.11 6.86
C LEU A 90 -12.90 14.87 6.20
N ARG A 91 -13.91 14.45 6.97
CA ARG A 91 -15.27 14.22 6.46
C ARG A 91 -15.84 15.47 5.79
N LYS A 92 -15.68 16.65 6.41
CA LYS A 92 -16.12 17.93 5.86
C LYS A 92 -15.32 18.34 4.62
N LEU A 93 -14.00 18.10 4.65
CA LEU A 93 -13.11 18.39 3.52
C LEU A 93 -13.49 17.55 2.29
N MET A 94 -13.65 16.24 2.46
CA MET A 94 -14.01 15.34 1.37
C MET A 94 -15.40 15.62 0.78
N ALA A 95 -16.36 16.07 1.59
CA ALA A 95 -17.69 16.45 1.12
C ALA A 95 -17.72 17.76 0.34
N GLY A 96 -16.84 18.74 0.69
CA GLY A 96 -16.88 20.09 0.10
C GLY A 96 -15.78 20.37 -0.92
N ARG A 97 -14.58 19.89 -0.66
CA ARG A 97 -13.38 20.11 -1.49
C ARG A 97 -12.46 18.90 -1.39
N PRO A 98 -12.77 17.79 -2.07
CA PRO A 98 -11.95 16.58 -2.03
C PRO A 98 -10.47 16.92 -2.35
N THR A 99 -9.59 16.66 -1.39
CA THR A 99 -8.15 16.94 -1.49
C THR A 99 -7.40 15.70 -1.00
N ALA A 100 -6.26 15.38 -1.57
CA ALA A 100 -5.46 14.26 -1.12
C ALA A 100 -4.95 14.48 0.32
N VAL A 101 -5.29 13.56 1.22
CA VAL A 101 -4.93 13.64 2.64
C VAL A 101 -4.08 12.44 3.04
N VAL A 102 -2.94 12.72 3.67
CA VAL A 102 -2.09 11.75 4.36
C VAL A 102 -2.29 11.94 5.87
N MET A 103 -2.76 10.91 6.54
CA MET A 103 -2.88 10.95 7.99
C MET A 103 -1.49 10.83 8.64
N VAL A 104 -1.19 11.71 9.59
CA VAL A 104 0.03 11.63 10.41
C VAL A 104 -0.42 11.38 11.85
N SER A 105 -0.33 10.14 12.30
CA SER A 105 -1.03 9.68 13.51
C SER A 105 -0.10 8.99 14.49
N SER A 106 -0.44 9.04 15.79
CA SER A 106 0.21 8.23 16.79
C SER A 106 -0.01 6.73 16.55
N LEU A 107 1.00 5.90 16.86
CA LEU A 107 0.93 4.43 16.72
C LEU A 107 0.18 3.75 17.89
N THR A 108 -0.63 4.50 18.63
CA THR A 108 -1.50 3.93 19.68
C THR A 108 -2.67 3.16 19.04
N GLN A 109 -3.25 2.23 19.79
CA GLN A 109 -4.44 1.49 19.32
C GLN A 109 -5.57 2.44 18.90
N ARG A 110 -5.84 3.48 19.71
CA ARG A 110 -6.86 4.49 19.42
C ARG A 110 -6.55 5.29 18.16
N GLY A 111 -5.28 5.71 17.99
CA GLY A 111 -4.83 6.39 16.78
C GLY A 111 -4.96 5.51 15.53
N ALA A 112 -4.68 4.22 15.64
CA ALA A 112 -4.82 3.27 14.54
C ALA A 112 -6.30 3.09 14.13
N GLU A 113 -7.21 2.93 15.07
CA GLU A 113 -8.65 2.82 14.79
C GLU A 113 -9.20 4.08 14.09
N ALA A 114 -8.87 5.25 14.60
CA ALA A 114 -9.28 6.52 14.00
C ALA A 114 -8.68 6.71 12.59
N THR A 115 -7.43 6.29 12.40
CA THR A 115 -6.77 6.35 11.09
C THR A 115 -7.45 5.43 10.07
N LEU A 116 -7.87 4.23 10.47
CA LEU A 116 -8.62 3.33 9.58
C LEU A 116 -9.99 3.92 9.20
N GLU A 117 -10.66 4.64 10.12
CA GLU A 117 -11.86 5.41 9.78
C GLU A 117 -11.54 6.51 8.76
N ALA A 118 -10.40 7.21 8.92
CA ALA A 118 -9.97 8.22 7.97
C ALA A 118 -9.74 7.64 6.57
N LEU A 119 -9.13 6.47 6.46
CA LEU A 119 -8.92 5.79 5.16
C LEU A 119 -10.27 5.44 4.51
N LYS A 120 -11.26 4.95 5.27
CA LYS A 120 -12.64 4.73 4.78
C LYS A 120 -13.32 6.03 4.31
N LEU A 121 -13.00 7.17 4.91
CA LEU A 121 -13.49 8.49 4.52
C LEU A 121 -12.76 9.10 3.32
N GLY A 122 -11.73 8.42 2.79
CA GLY A 122 -11.01 8.84 1.59
C GLY A 122 -9.63 9.43 1.84
N ALA A 123 -9.05 9.31 3.03
CA ALA A 123 -7.62 9.55 3.21
C ALA A 123 -6.81 8.58 2.35
N VAL A 124 -5.72 9.07 1.76
CA VAL A 124 -4.96 8.32 0.75
C VAL A 124 -3.91 7.41 1.36
N GLY A 125 -3.31 7.84 2.46
CA GLY A 125 -2.23 7.12 3.12
C GLY A 125 -2.09 7.48 4.59
N VAL A 126 -1.16 6.80 5.27
CA VAL A 126 -0.87 7.02 6.69
C VAL A 126 0.62 6.97 6.98
N VAL A 127 1.06 7.86 7.86
CA VAL A 127 2.42 7.88 8.42
C VAL A 127 2.32 7.83 9.95
N GLY A 128 3.04 6.90 10.57
CA GLY A 128 3.12 6.82 12.03
C GLY A 128 4.07 7.86 12.61
N LYS A 129 3.61 8.65 13.58
CA LYS A 129 4.48 9.57 14.34
C LYS A 129 5.49 8.76 15.17
N PRO A 130 6.76 9.19 15.26
CA PRO A 130 7.70 8.61 16.21
C PRO A 130 7.17 8.73 17.63
N SER A 131 7.22 7.65 18.40
CA SER A 131 6.79 7.63 19.80
C SER A 131 7.72 6.77 20.67
N PRO A 132 7.72 6.93 22.00
CA PRO A 132 8.52 6.08 22.88
C PRO A 132 8.19 4.59 22.77
N ASP A 133 6.93 4.25 22.55
CA ASP A 133 6.45 2.86 22.44
C ASP A 133 6.79 2.23 21.07
N PHE A 134 6.96 3.07 20.05
CA PHE A 134 7.34 2.66 18.69
C PHE A 134 8.45 3.57 18.18
N PRO A 135 9.67 3.40 18.67
CA PRO A 135 10.78 4.23 18.24
C PRO A 135 11.11 3.93 16.78
N CYS A 136 10.93 4.91 15.93
CA CYS A 136 11.47 4.88 14.57
C CYS A 136 12.52 5.98 14.44
N SER A 137 13.55 5.73 13.61
CA SER A 137 14.53 6.77 13.34
C SER A 137 13.88 7.93 12.61
N LEU A 138 14.43 9.13 12.78
CA LEU A 138 13.99 10.31 12.04
C LEU A 138 14.05 10.07 10.53
N GLU A 139 15.06 9.35 10.08
CA GLU A 139 15.23 8.95 8.67
C GLU A 139 14.08 8.06 8.17
N THR A 140 13.65 7.08 8.98
CA THR A 140 12.51 6.22 8.66
C THR A 140 11.22 7.03 8.56
N PHE A 141 10.98 7.95 9.49
CA PHE A 141 9.82 8.84 9.46
C PHE A 141 9.86 9.77 8.24
N ALA A 142 11.01 10.39 7.95
CA ALA A 142 11.21 11.26 6.79
C ALA A 142 10.91 10.52 5.49
N SER A 143 11.52 9.35 5.31
CA SER A 143 11.31 8.53 4.10
C SER A 143 9.84 8.12 3.92
N ALA A 144 9.15 7.78 5.00
CA ALA A 144 7.72 7.45 4.97
C ALA A 144 6.86 8.67 4.60
N LEU A 145 7.11 9.82 5.24
CA LEU A 145 6.37 11.06 5.01
C LEU A 145 6.49 11.53 3.56
N VAL A 146 7.71 11.63 3.05
CA VAL A 146 7.99 12.04 1.67
C VAL A 146 7.33 11.09 0.67
N ARG A 147 7.48 9.77 0.87
CA ARG A 147 6.86 8.77 0.02
C ARG A 147 5.33 8.89 -0.02
N GLU A 148 4.68 9.00 1.14
CA GLU A 148 3.21 9.10 1.20
C GLU A 148 2.71 10.44 0.62
N VAL A 149 3.43 11.54 0.80
CA VAL A 149 3.11 12.83 0.17
C VAL A 149 3.20 12.76 -1.35
N ARG A 150 4.26 12.15 -1.90
CA ARG A 150 4.40 11.95 -3.35
C ARG A 150 3.30 11.04 -3.90
N ALA A 151 2.99 9.95 -3.19
CA ALA A 151 1.90 9.05 -3.56
C ALA A 151 0.54 9.77 -3.55
N ALA A 152 0.28 10.57 -2.52
CA ALA A 152 -0.95 11.33 -2.40
C ALA A 152 -1.08 12.40 -3.50
N ALA A 153 0.02 13.01 -3.92
CA ALA A 153 0.02 13.96 -5.04
C ALA A 153 -0.40 13.34 -6.39
N MET A 154 -0.18 12.03 -6.54
CA MET A 154 -0.57 11.25 -7.72
C MET A 154 -1.96 10.62 -7.58
N ALA A 155 -2.56 10.65 -6.39
CA ALA A 155 -3.80 9.97 -6.11
C ALA A 155 -5.00 10.59 -6.83
N LYS A 156 -5.89 9.74 -7.33
CA LYS A 156 -7.22 10.14 -7.81
C LYS A 156 -8.14 10.29 -6.60
N VAL A 157 -8.45 11.54 -6.25
CA VAL A 157 -9.32 11.90 -5.10
C VAL A 157 -10.68 12.38 -5.60
N GLY A 158 -11.73 12.10 -4.84
CA GLY A 158 -13.10 12.54 -5.16
C GLY A 158 -13.85 11.63 -6.13
N GLY A 159 -13.16 10.65 -6.70
CA GLY A 159 -13.74 9.57 -7.51
C GLY A 159 -13.77 8.24 -6.77
N ALA A 160 -13.95 8.25 -5.44
CA ALA A 160 -14.02 7.01 -4.68
C ALA A 160 -14.97 6.07 -5.40
N THR A 161 -14.44 5.02 -5.99
CA THR A 161 -15.25 3.91 -6.50
C THR A 161 -15.89 3.32 -5.27
N ILE A 162 -17.07 3.87 -4.89
CA ILE A 162 -17.94 3.21 -3.92
C ILE A 162 -18.29 1.90 -4.62
N VAL A 163 -17.52 0.86 -4.29
CA VAL A 163 -17.88 -0.49 -4.72
C VAL A 163 -19.20 -0.76 -4.04
N PRO A 164 -20.32 -0.85 -4.79
CA PRO A 164 -21.62 -1.10 -4.17
C PRO A 164 -21.50 -2.33 -3.29
N ALA A 165 -22.10 -2.30 -2.11
CA ALA A 165 -22.21 -3.46 -1.24
C ALA A 165 -22.96 -4.54 -2.03
N ALA A 166 -22.24 -5.48 -2.60
CA ALA A 166 -22.80 -6.61 -3.31
C ALA A 166 -22.55 -7.86 -2.45
N PRO A 167 -23.47 -8.81 -2.43
CA PRO A 167 -23.33 -10.00 -1.60
C PRO A 167 -22.07 -10.78 -1.99
N PRO A 168 -21.50 -11.56 -1.06
CA PRO A 168 -20.40 -12.48 -1.37
C PRO A 168 -20.73 -13.36 -2.57
N LEU A 169 -19.71 -13.69 -3.36
CA LEU A 169 -19.85 -14.62 -4.47
C LEU A 169 -20.11 -16.04 -3.94
N ALA A 170 -20.70 -16.89 -4.77
CA ALA A 170 -20.91 -18.29 -4.41
C ALA A 170 -19.58 -18.97 -4.09
N ALA A 171 -19.57 -19.78 -3.04
CA ALA A 171 -18.39 -20.55 -2.67
C ALA A 171 -18.08 -21.55 -3.79
N VAL A 172 -16.85 -21.58 -4.24
CA VAL A 172 -16.29 -22.64 -5.07
C VAL A 172 -15.47 -23.50 -4.13
N GLY A 173 -15.69 -24.80 -4.08
CA GLY A 173 -15.08 -25.71 -3.11
C GLY A 173 -13.56 -25.48 -3.01
N ALA A 174 -13.12 -24.83 -1.93
CA ALA A 174 -11.71 -24.58 -1.66
C ALA A 174 -11.16 -25.78 -0.87
N ASP A 175 -10.34 -26.59 -1.51
CA ASP A 175 -9.67 -27.76 -0.90
C ASP A 175 -8.33 -27.40 -0.25
N GLY A 176 -7.95 -26.13 -0.27
CA GLY A 176 -6.67 -25.64 0.27
C GLY A 176 -5.46 -25.89 -0.64
N SER A 177 -5.63 -26.51 -1.79
CA SER A 177 -4.52 -26.73 -2.75
C SER A 177 -4.04 -25.44 -3.40
N HIS A 178 -4.92 -24.45 -3.55
CA HIS A 178 -4.61 -23.16 -4.12
C HIS A 178 -4.26 -22.12 -3.05
N LEU A 179 -3.41 -21.15 -3.42
CA LEU A 179 -2.98 -20.06 -2.56
C LEU A 179 -3.15 -18.72 -3.28
N VAL A 180 -3.75 -17.76 -2.63
CA VAL A 180 -3.86 -16.39 -3.15
C VAL A 180 -2.90 -15.47 -2.42
N ALA A 181 -2.10 -14.71 -3.15
CA ALA A 181 -1.23 -13.67 -2.62
C ALA A 181 -1.67 -12.31 -3.14
N ILE A 182 -1.86 -11.33 -2.25
CA ILE A 182 -2.29 -9.98 -2.60
C ILE A 182 -1.27 -8.97 -2.10
N GLY A 183 -0.84 -8.07 -2.97
CA GLY A 183 0.02 -6.94 -2.63
C GLY A 183 -0.68 -5.61 -2.85
N ALA A 184 -0.52 -4.65 -1.94
CA ALA A 184 -1.12 -3.33 -2.02
C ALA A 184 -0.33 -2.27 -1.24
N SER A 185 -0.56 -0.98 -1.58
CA SER A 185 0.04 0.16 -0.89
C SER A 185 -0.97 1.31 -0.77
N THR A 186 -0.67 2.48 -1.28
CA THR A 186 -1.50 3.69 -1.25
C THR A 186 -2.88 3.46 -1.88
N GLY A 187 -3.96 3.68 -1.11
CA GLY A 187 -5.33 3.31 -1.49
C GLY A 187 -5.65 1.81 -1.35
N GLY A 188 -4.67 1.00 -0.93
CA GLY A 188 -4.78 -0.45 -0.84
C GLY A 188 -5.75 -0.95 0.22
N THR A 189 -5.93 -0.23 1.32
CA THR A 189 -6.86 -0.62 2.38
C THR A 189 -8.29 -0.75 1.87
N GLU A 190 -8.76 0.23 1.09
CA GLU A 190 -10.09 0.21 0.49
C GLU A 190 -10.16 -0.81 -0.67
N ALA A 191 -9.09 -0.96 -1.44
CA ALA A 191 -9.04 -1.97 -2.50
C ALA A 191 -9.09 -3.40 -1.93
N ILE A 192 -8.33 -3.70 -0.87
CA ILE A 192 -8.37 -4.99 -0.16
C ILE A 192 -9.78 -5.21 0.41
N ARG A 193 -10.36 -4.22 1.09
CA ARG A 193 -11.72 -4.29 1.63
C ARG A 193 -12.73 -4.63 0.53
N ALA A 194 -12.65 -3.96 -0.61
CA ALA A 194 -13.53 -4.21 -1.76
C ALA A 194 -13.39 -5.62 -2.34
N VAL A 195 -12.18 -6.15 -2.38
CA VAL A 195 -11.93 -7.54 -2.81
C VAL A 195 -12.50 -8.52 -1.81
N LEU A 196 -12.18 -8.37 -0.51
CA LEU A 196 -12.59 -9.32 0.54
C LEU A 196 -14.10 -9.30 0.81
N ALA A 197 -14.77 -8.16 0.64
CA ALA A 197 -16.23 -8.04 0.78
C ALA A 197 -17.02 -8.95 -0.19
N ARG A 198 -16.38 -9.39 -1.27
CA ARG A 198 -16.96 -10.30 -2.26
C ARG A 198 -16.51 -11.76 -2.09
N MET A 199 -15.57 -12.02 -1.18
CA MET A 199 -15.10 -13.40 -0.92
C MET A 199 -16.11 -14.16 -0.08
N PRO A 200 -16.41 -15.42 -0.41
CA PRO A 200 -17.22 -16.30 0.43
C PRO A 200 -16.46 -16.70 1.70
N ALA A 201 -17.17 -17.12 2.74
CA ALA A 201 -16.56 -17.61 3.98
C ALA A 201 -15.57 -18.77 3.72
N ALA A 202 -15.88 -19.65 2.77
CA ALA A 202 -15.00 -20.74 2.33
C ALA A 202 -14.16 -20.33 1.12
N CYS A 203 -13.45 -19.18 1.19
CA CYS A 203 -12.53 -18.75 0.16
C CYS A 203 -11.22 -19.58 0.19
N PRO A 204 -10.41 -19.57 -0.90
CA PRO A 204 -9.05 -20.08 -0.84
C PRO A 204 -8.24 -19.40 0.26
N PRO A 205 -7.17 -20.02 0.80
CA PRO A 205 -6.23 -19.36 1.70
C PRO A 205 -5.65 -18.10 1.05
N ILE A 206 -5.65 -16.96 1.76
CA ILE A 206 -5.20 -15.67 1.24
C ILE A 206 -4.11 -15.08 2.14
N ALA A 207 -2.94 -14.77 1.59
CA ALA A 207 -1.89 -14.00 2.25
C ALA A 207 -1.83 -12.59 1.65
N ILE A 208 -1.80 -11.55 2.48
CA ILE A 208 -1.83 -10.15 2.06
C ILE A 208 -0.65 -9.39 2.63
N VAL A 209 0.04 -8.62 1.79
CA VAL A 209 0.93 -7.55 2.21
C VAL A 209 0.33 -6.22 1.82
N GLN A 210 0.03 -5.41 2.82
CA GLN A 210 -0.31 -4.00 2.71
C GLN A 210 0.85 -3.19 3.32
N HIS A 211 1.41 -2.24 2.58
CA HIS A 211 2.40 -1.32 3.13
C HIS A 211 1.75 -0.45 4.19
N MET A 212 2.03 -0.76 5.45
CA MET A 212 1.42 -0.10 6.60
C MET A 212 2.38 -0.15 7.79
N PRO A 213 2.43 0.90 8.63
CA PRO A 213 3.28 0.88 9.83
C PRO A 213 2.84 -0.19 10.84
N PRO A 214 3.75 -0.60 11.74
CA PRO A 214 3.41 -1.52 12.82
C PRO A 214 2.28 -0.96 13.69
N GLY A 215 1.46 -1.84 14.27
CA GLY A 215 0.28 -1.46 15.08
C GLY A 215 -0.97 -1.18 14.25
N PHE A 216 -0.84 -0.68 13.01
CA PHE A 216 -2.00 -0.47 12.14
C PHE A 216 -2.47 -1.78 11.50
N THR A 217 -1.56 -2.71 11.19
CA THR A 217 -1.89 -3.99 10.55
C THR A 217 -2.79 -4.87 11.41
N ALA A 218 -2.54 -4.95 12.71
CA ALA A 218 -3.41 -5.66 13.66
C ALA A 218 -4.81 -5.04 13.73
N SER A 219 -4.91 -3.71 13.78
CA SER A 219 -6.20 -3.02 13.78
C SER A 219 -6.94 -3.18 12.47
N PHE A 220 -6.23 -3.15 11.34
CA PHE A 220 -6.80 -3.40 10.01
C PHE A 220 -7.35 -4.82 9.88
N ALA A 221 -6.59 -5.83 10.34
CA ALA A 221 -7.06 -7.21 10.37
C ALA A 221 -8.35 -7.36 11.17
N ARG A 222 -8.41 -6.81 12.41
CA ARG A 222 -9.62 -6.85 13.24
C ARG A 222 -10.83 -6.17 12.60
N HIS A 223 -10.63 -5.02 11.94
CA HIS A 223 -11.72 -4.34 11.23
C HIS A 223 -12.25 -5.16 10.06
N LEU A 224 -11.36 -5.79 9.30
CA LEU A 224 -11.78 -6.65 8.20
C LEU A 224 -12.48 -7.92 8.72
N ASP A 225 -11.98 -8.55 9.79
CA ASP A 225 -12.59 -9.72 10.41
C ASP A 225 -14.04 -9.46 10.86
N ALA A 226 -14.28 -8.27 11.40
CA ALA A 226 -15.63 -7.87 11.83
C ALA A 226 -16.62 -7.60 10.67
N GLU A 227 -16.12 -7.30 9.46
CA GLU A 227 -16.94 -6.90 8.31
C GLU A 227 -17.03 -7.98 7.22
N MET A 228 -16.06 -8.92 7.15
CA MET A 228 -15.92 -9.86 6.05
C MET A 228 -16.45 -11.24 6.39
N ALA A 229 -16.82 -12.02 5.37
CA ALA A 229 -17.29 -13.40 5.55
C ALA A 229 -16.13 -14.38 5.90
N PRO A 230 -14.93 -14.30 5.28
CA PRO A 230 -13.78 -15.09 5.70
C PRO A 230 -13.18 -14.57 7.01
N HIS A 231 -12.50 -15.46 7.74
CA HIS A 231 -11.76 -15.10 8.95
C HIS A 231 -10.48 -14.33 8.59
N VAL A 232 -10.31 -13.13 9.13
CA VAL A 232 -9.16 -12.25 8.85
C VAL A 232 -8.32 -12.08 10.11
N CYS A 233 -7.02 -12.35 10.03
CA CYS A 233 -6.09 -12.16 11.15
C CYS A 233 -4.79 -11.49 10.71
N GLU A 234 -4.07 -10.90 11.66
CA GLU A 234 -2.67 -10.54 11.44
C GLU A 234 -1.81 -11.80 11.42
N ALA A 235 -0.87 -11.88 10.49
CA ALA A 235 -0.01 -13.04 10.33
C ALA A 235 0.92 -13.22 11.54
N SER A 236 1.05 -14.43 12.02
CA SER A 236 2.05 -14.85 13.01
C SER A 236 2.91 -15.98 12.48
N ASP A 237 4.15 -16.06 12.97
CA ASP A 237 5.09 -17.08 12.51
C ASP A 237 4.59 -18.49 12.82
N GLY A 238 4.72 -19.40 11.84
CA GLY A 238 4.27 -20.78 11.93
C GLY A 238 2.76 -21.01 11.81
N LEU A 239 1.94 -19.94 11.71
CA LEU A 239 0.48 -20.08 11.58
C LEU A 239 0.12 -20.86 10.31
N ALA A 240 -0.73 -21.88 10.45
CA ALA A 240 -1.27 -22.61 9.31
C ALA A 240 -2.29 -21.74 8.58
N LEU A 241 -2.12 -21.58 7.28
CA LEU A 241 -3.02 -20.81 6.41
C LEU A 241 -3.95 -21.78 5.69
N THR A 242 -5.23 -21.76 6.08
CA THR A 242 -6.24 -22.74 5.65
C THR A 242 -7.38 -22.07 4.84
N PRO A 243 -8.21 -22.85 4.11
CA PRO A 243 -9.40 -22.32 3.46
C PRO A 243 -10.28 -21.50 4.40
N GLY A 244 -10.83 -20.40 3.90
CA GLY A 244 -11.62 -19.46 4.69
C GLY A 244 -10.81 -18.47 5.52
N MET A 245 -9.48 -18.51 5.40
CA MET A 245 -8.58 -17.67 6.19
C MET A 245 -7.85 -16.65 5.33
N VAL A 246 -7.76 -15.43 5.84
CA VAL A 246 -7.01 -14.30 5.26
C VAL A 246 -5.99 -13.82 6.28
N ALA A 247 -4.72 -13.86 5.95
CA ALA A 247 -3.64 -13.40 6.81
C ALA A 247 -3.01 -12.12 6.27
N ILE A 248 -2.93 -11.08 7.10
CA ILE A 248 -2.33 -9.79 6.78
C ILE A 248 -0.93 -9.73 7.39
N GLY A 249 0.09 -9.43 6.59
CA GLY A 249 1.47 -9.29 7.04
C GLY A 249 1.62 -8.21 8.09
N ALA A 250 2.27 -8.53 9.20
CA ALA A 250 2.51 -7.61 10.29
C ALA A 250 3.50 -6.51 9.87
N GLY A 251 3.21 -5.28 10.27
CA GLY A 251 4.08 -4.14 10.01
C GLY A 251 5.47 -4.33 10.62
N ASP A 252 6.49 -3.82 9.93
CA ASP A 252 7.91 -3.92 10.31
C ASP A 252 8.48 -5.34 10.34
N THR A 253 7.81 -6.30 9.69
CA THR A 253 8.30 -7.65 9.41
C THR A 253 8.02 -8.02 7.95
N HIS A 254 8.67 -9.06 7.44
CA HIS A 254 8.32 -9.67 6.15
C HIS A 254 7.40 -10.87 6.36
N LEU A 255 6.42 -11.01 5.46
CA LEU A 255 5.55 -12.16 5.36
C LEU A 255 6.00 -13.02 4.19
N GLU A 256 6.24 -14.30 4.44
CA GLU A 256 6.47 -15.33 3.44
C GLU A 256 5.52 -16.49 3.67
N VAL A 257 5.38 -17.36 2.66
CA VAL A 257 4.67 -18.63 2.77
C VAL A 257 5.66 -19.77 2.57
N ALA A 258 5.51 -20.80 3.38
CA ALA A 258 6.22 -22.08 3.28
C ALA A 258 5.20 -23.22 3.19
N GLY A 259 5.68 -24.44 2.88
CA GLY A 259 4.84 -25.63 2.80
C GLY A 259 4.64 -26.13 1.38
N GLN A 260 3.51 -26.80 1.17
CA GLN A 260 3.10 -27.40 -0.10
C GLN A 260 1.58 -27.30 -0.24
N PRO A 261 1.00 -27.56 -1.41
CA PRO A 261 -0.44 -27.54 -1.62
C PRO A 261 -1.23 -28.30 -0.55
N GLY A 262 -2.18 -27.61 0.11
CA GLY A 262 -2.99 -28.13 1.21
C GLY A 262 -2.33 -28.06 2.59
N GLY A 263 -1.08 -27.59 2.70
CA GLY A 263 -0.36 -27.47 3.98
C GLY A 263 0.46 -26.19 4.08
N TRP A 264 -0.15 -25.04 3.74
CA TRP A 264 0.51 -23.74 3.79
C TRP A 264 0.78 -23.27 5.21
N ARG A 265 1.93 -22.69 5.44
CA ARG A 265 2.31 -22.04 6.70
C ARG A 265 2.90 -20.66 6.45
N LEU A 266 2.58 -19.73 7.32
CA LEU A 266 3.14 -18.40 7.30
C LEU A 266 4.51 -18.40 7.96
N VAL A 267 5.42 -17.61 7.40
CA VAL A 267 6.73 -17.30 7.97
C VAL A 267 6.79 -15.79 8.15
N VAL A 268 6.90 -15.34 9.40
CA VAL A 268 6.97 -13.91 9.75
C VAL A 268 8.32 -13.64 10.38
N ARG A 269 9.13 -12.79 9.75
CA ARG A 269 10.49 -12.51 10.23
C ARG A 269 10.92 -11.08 9.95
N GLY A 270 11.83 -10.58 10.77
CA GLY A 270 12.57 -9.35 10.48
C GLY A 270 13.48 -9.52 9.25
N GLY A 271 14.15 -8.49 8.87
CA GLY A 271 15.11 -8.46 7.75
C GLY A 271 15.34 -7.04 7.26
N GLU A 272 16.21 -6.90 6.26
CA GLU A 272 16.42 -5.63 5.58
C GLU A 272 15.15 -5.21 4.82
N ARG A 273 14.96 -3.90 4.63
CA ARG A 273 13.87 -3.39 3.80
C ARG A 273 14.10 -3.76 2.34
N VAL A 274 13.11 -4.33 1.69
CA VAL A 274 13.12 -4.62 0.25
C VAL A 274 12.27 -3.56 -0.44
N ASN A 275 12.80 -2.90 -1.45
CA ASN A 275 12.17 -1.74 -2.12
C ASN A 275 11.75 -0.64 -1.13
N HIS A 276 12.56 -0.41 -0.10
CA HIS A 276 12.28 0.50 1.04
C HIS A 276 11.07 0.10 1.89
N GLN A 277 10.51 -1.10 1.70
CA GLN A 277 9.31 -1.60 2.39
C GLN A 277 9.63 -2.76 3.33
N ARG A 278 8.91 -2.81 4.46
CA ARG A 278 8.82 -3.94 5.39
C ARG A 278 7.49 -3.85 6.13
N PRO A 279 6.49 -4.70 5.75
CA PRO A 279 6.57 -5.80 4.78
C PRO A 279 6.79 -5.35 3.33
N SER A 280 7.39 -6.22 2.51
CA SER A 280 7.50 -6.06 1.06
C SER A 280 6.64 -7.08 0.34
N VAL A 281 5.96 -6.64 -0.72
CA VAL A 281 5.15 -7.49 -1.58
C VAL A 281 6.02 -8.44 -2.39
N ASP A 282 7.19 -8.00 -2.86
CA ASP A 282 8.12 -8.86 -3.59
C ASP A 282 8.56 -10.05 -2.74
N VAL A 283 8.80 -9.86 -1.42
CA VAL A 283 9.19 -10.96 -0.51
C VAL A 283 8.08 -12.01 -0.43
N LEU A 284 6.82 -11.58 -0.26
CA LEU A 284 5.67 -12.49 -0.27
C LEU A 284 5.57 -13.23 -1.59
N PHE A 285 5.57 -12.50 -2.72
CA PHE A 285 5.34 -13.09 -4.04
C PHE A 285 6.44 -14.05 -4.45
N HIS A 286 7.71 -13.74 -4.19
CA HIS A 286 8.82 -14.67 -4.44
C HIS A 286 8.69 -15.95 -3.61
N SER A 287 8.25 -15.86 -2.35
CA SER A 287 8.02 -17.05 -1.52
C SER A 287 6.90 -17.91 -2.09
N VAL A 288 5.81 -17.29 -2.52
CA VAL A 288 4.65 -17.96 -3.12
C VAL A 288 5.00 -18.59 -4.48
N ALA A 289 5.75 -17.90 -5.33
CA ALA A 289 6.26 -18.45 -6.60
C ALA A 289 7.02 -19.75 -6.37
N ARG A 290 7.87 -19.78 -5.36
CA ARG A 290 8.73 -20.93 -5.01
C ARG A 290 7.95 -22.15 -4.52
N VAL A 291 6.91 -21.94 -3.67
CA VAL A 291 6.24 -23.04 -2.98
C VAL A 291 4.90 -23.47 -3.62
N ALA A 292 4.20 -22.55 -4.29
CA ALA A 292 2.89 -22.80 -4.86
C ALA A 292 2.90 -22.87 -6.40
N GLY A 293 3.83 -22.18 -7.06
CA GLY A 293 3.96 -22.22 -8.50
C GLY A 293 2.63 -22.03 -9.23
N ALA A 294 2.25 -22.98 -10.05
CA ALA A 294 1.01 -22.95 -10.83
C ALA A 294 -0.28 -23.00 -9.95
N GLU A 295 -0.20 -23.40 -8.71
CA GLU A 295 -1.35 -23.43 -7.78
C GLU A 295 -1.59 -22.06 -7.12
N ALA A 296 -0.80 -21.03 -7.50
CA ALA A 296 -0.94 -19.69 -6.96
C ALA A 296 -1.80 -18.78 -7.84
N VAL A 297 -2.45 -17.82 -7.17
CA VAL A 297 -3.02 -16.62 -7.78
C VAL A 297 -2.34 -15.39 -7.17
N GLY A 298 -1.65 -14.60 -7.99
CA GLY A 298 -1.03 -13.35 -7.58
C GLY A 298 -1.93 -12.16 -7.93
N VAL A 299 -2.12 -11.23 -7.00
CA VAL A 299 -2.92 -10.02 -7.23
C VAL A 299 -2.14 -8.80 -6.77
N LEU A 300 -1.92 -7.85 -7.67
CA LEU A 300 -1.26 -6.58 -7.35
C LEU A 300 -2.24 -5.43 -7.50
N LEU A 301 -2.57 -4.81 -6.37
CA LEU A 301 -3.52 -3.72 -6.26
C LEU A 301 -2.82 -2.37 -6.28
N THR A 302 -3.62 -1.31 -6.23
CA THR A 302 -3.19 0.09 -6.17
C THR A 302 -2.02 0.32 -5.22
N GLY A 303 -1.08 1.16 -5.61
CA GLY A 303 0.07 1.56 -4.82
C GLY A 303 1.12 2.31 -5.64
N MET A 304 1.94 3.11 -4.96
CA MET A 304 3.06 3.83 -5.55
C MET A 304 4.30 2.93 -5.62
N GLY A 305 5.12 3.13 -6.64
CA GLY A 305 6.39 2.42 -6.83
C GLY A 305 6.27 1.16 -7.65
N ALA A 306 7.14 0.18 -7.39
CA ALA A 306 7.27 -1.06 -8.16
C ALA A 306 7.36 -2.32 -7.28
N ASP A 307 7.25 -2.20 -5.95
CA ASP A 307 7.28 -3.37 -5.06
C ASP A 307 6.15 -4.34 -5.43
N GLY A 308 6.45 -5.62 -5.52
CA GLY A 308 5.56 -6.67 -5.99
C GLY A 308 5.62 -6.93 -7.49
N ALA A 309 6.21 -6.06 -8.30
CA ALA A 309 6.29 -6.27 -9.76
C ALA A 309 7.26 -7.40 -10.13
N ALA A 310 8.44 -7.44 -9.50
CA ALA A 310 9.43 -8.50 -9.71
C ALA A 310 8.94 -9.84 -9.14
N GLY A 311 8.35 -9.82 -7.95
CA GLY A 311 7.75 -11.01 -7.36
C GLY A 311 6.56 -11.54 -8.17
N MET A 312 5.72 -10.67 -8.76
CA MET A 312 4.64 -11.06 -9.67
C MET A 312 5.18 -11.70 -10.95
N ALA A 313 6.29 -11.17 -11.50
CA ALA A 313 6.96 -11.79 -12.65
C ALA A 313 7.44 -13.22 -12.29
N ALA A 314 8.06 -13.39 -11.15
CA ALA A 314 8.46 -14.72 -10.68
C ALA A 314 7.25 -15.67 -10.48
N MET A 315 6.12 -15.17 -9.99
CA MET A 315 4.88 -15.96 -9.90
C MET A 315 4.35 -16.35 -11.29
N HIS A 316 4.34 -15.40 -12.23
CA HIS A 316 3.92 -15.64 -13.62
C HIS A 316 4.81 -16.68 -14.29
N ASP A 317 6.13 -16.56 -14.16
CA ASP A 317 7.09 -17.52 -14.71
C ASP A 317 6.97 -18.92 -14.11
N ALA A 318 6.55 -19.00 -12.83
CA ALA A 318 6.23 -20.25 -12.16
C ALA A 318 4.85 -20.84 -12.53
N GLY A 319 4.12 -20.20 -13.47
CA GLY A 319 2.83 -20.65 -13.97
C GLY A 319 1.61 -20.21 -13.15
N ALA A 320 1.79 -19.31 -12.17
CA ALA A 320 0.67 -18.72 -11.45
C ALA A 320 -0.24 -17.88 -12.34
N TYR A 321 -1.52 -17.74 -11.94
CA TYR A 321 -2.42 -16.78 -12.56
C TYR A 321 -2.26 -15.42 -11.89
N THR A 322 -1.80 -14.42 -12.64
CA THR A 322 -1.45 -13.10 -12.09
C THR A 322 -2.41 -12.02 -12.56
N ILE A 323 -2.87 -11.18 -11.65
CA ILE A 323 -3.88 -10.13 -11.86
C ILE A 323 -3.32 -8.80 -11.42
N ALA A 324 -3.28 -7.82 -12.31
CA ALA A 324 -3.02 -6.42 -11.97
C ALA A 324 -4.34 -5.64 -11.91
N GLN A 325 -4.50 -4.75 -10.93
CA GLN A 325 -5.60 -3.79 -10.92
C GLN A 325 -5.41 -2.76 -12.03
N ASP A 326 -6.48 -2.45 -12.78
CA ASP A 326 -6.42 -1.50 -13.89
C ASP A 326 -6.22 -0.04 -13.43
N GLU A 327 -5.75 0.79 -14.36
CA GLU A 327 -5.50 2.21 -14.09
C GLU A 327 -6.77 2.97 -13.69
N ALA A 328 -7.92 2.61 -14.28
CA ALA A 328 -9.16 3.33 -14.08
C ALA A 328 -9.66 3.25 -12.63
N THR A 329 -9.45 2.11 -11.97
CA THR A 329 -9.91 1.87 -10.60
C THR A 329 -8.80 1.99 -9.54
N CYS A 330 -7.53 2.17 -9.92
CA CYS A 330 -6.44 2.46 -9.00
C CYS A 330 -6.54 3.88 -8.41
N THR A 331 -6.33 4.01 -7.10
CA THR A 331 -6.03 5.31 -6.47
C THR A 331 -4.70 5.84 -6.96
N VAL A 332 -3.67 4.98 -6.99
CA VAL A 332 -2.35 5.27 -7.57
C VAL A 332 -1.94 4.09 -8.46
N TYR A 333 -1.83 4.33 -9.76
CA TYR A 333 -1.43 3.30 -10.73
C TYR A 333 0.10 3.26 -10.87
N GLY A 334 0.79 2.78 -9.83
CA GLY A 334 2.25 2.64 -9.81
C GLY A 334 2.68 1.18 -9.79
N MET A 335 2.43 0.45 -8.70
CA MET A 335 2.76 -0.97 -8.57
C MET A 335 2.12 -1.84 -9.67
N PRO A 336 0.82 -1.72 -9.98
CA PRO A 336 0.22 -2.47 -11.08
C PRO A 336 0.84 -2.12 -12.44
N ARG A 337 1.09 -0.83 -12.71
CA ARG A 337 1.74 -0.40 -13.95
C ARG A 337 3.12 -1.03 -14.12
N ALA A 338 3.91 -1.08 -13.03
CA ALA A 338 5.23 -1.70 -13.09
C ALA A 338 5.16 -3.19 -13.43
N ALA A 339 4.21 -3.92 -12.85
CA ALA A 339 3.99 -5.34 -13.17
C ALA A 339 3.53 -5.54 -14.61
N VAL A 340 2.61 -4.72 -15.11
CA VAL A 340 2.14 -4.76 -16.51
C VAL A 340 3.30 -4.47 -17.47
N ALA A 341 4.12 -3.48 -17.15
CA ALA A 341 5.30 -3.12 -17.96
C ALA A 341 6.34 -4.25 -18.07
N LEU A 342 6.44 -5.10 -17.03
CA LEU A 342 7.29 -6.30 -17.03
C LEU A 342 6.65 -7.51 -17.73
N GLY A 343 5.40 -7.41 -18.20
CA GLY A 343 4.64 -8.56 -18.72
C GLY A 343 4.28 -9.59 -17.64
N ALA A 344 4.32 -9.19 -16.37
CA ALA A 344 4.10 -10.06 -15.23
C ALA A 344 2.61 -10.33 -14.93
N ALA A 345 1.69 -9.55 -15.51
CA ALA A 345 0.25 -9.71 -15.33
C ALA A 345 -0.35 -10.55 -16.46
N THR A 346 -0.96 -11.68 -16.12
CA THR A 346 -1.78 -12.47 -17.06
C THR A 346 -2.99 -11.67 -17.54
N VAL A 347 -3.55 -10.83 -16.64
CA VAL A 347 -4.70 -9.98 -16.95
C VAL A 347 -4.69 -8.72 -16.11
N GLU A 348 -5.14 -7.62 -16.72
CA GLU A 348 -5.42 -6.35 -16.06
C GLU A 348 -6.94 -6.19 -15.91
N LEU A 349 -7.43 -5.95 -14.69
CA LEU A 349 -8.86 -5.94 -14.39
C LEU A 349 -9.28 -4.77 -13.51
N PRO A 350 -10.50 -4.22 -13.72
CA PRO A 350 -11.09 -3.30 -12.76
C PRO A 350 -11.33 -4.01 -11.42
N LEU A 351 -11.15 -3.26 -10.33
CA LEU A 351 -11.20 -3.77 -8.95
C LEU A 351 -12.40 -4.67 -8.67
N VAL A 352 -13.58 -4.30 -9.17
CA VAL A 352 -14.84 -5.05 -8.97
C VAL A 352 -14.84 -6.45 -9.62
N ARG A 353 -13.99 -6.70 -10.60
CA ARG A 353 -13.88 -7.99 -11.28
C ARG A 353 -12.83 -8.93 -10.68
N ILE A 354 -11.90 -8.40 -9.90
CA ILE A 354 -10.80 -9.17 -9.29
C ILE A 354 -11.31 -10.33 -8.42
N PRO A 355 -12.31 -10.16 -7.53
CA PRO A 355 -12.82 -11.27 -6.72
C PRO A 355 -13.31 -12.46 -7.53
N HIS A 356 -14.07 -12.19 -8.61
CA HIS A 356 -14.56 -13.24 -9.49
C HIS A 356 -13.42 -13.96 -10.24
N ALA A 357 -12.41 -13.21 -10.68
CA ALA A 357 -11.24 -13.77 -11.36
C ALA A 357 -10.42 -14.68 -10.44
N ILE A 358 -10.24 -14.29 -9.16
CA ILE A 358 -9.58 -15.12 -8.14
C ILE A 358 -10.35 -16.46 -8.00
N LEU A 359 -11.66 -16.41 -7.73
CA LEU A 359 -12.46 -17.62 -7.51
C LEU A 359 -12.51 -18.51 -8.74
N LYS A 360 -12.60 -17.92 -9.95
CA LYS A 360 -12.57 -18.68 -11.20
C LYS A 360 -11.24 -19.37 -11.42
N ALA A 361 -10.10 -18.69 -11.16
CA ALA A 361 -8.78 -19.25 -11.34
C ALA A 361 -8.50 -20.42 -10.38
N THR A 362 -9.00 -20.33 -9.16
CA THR A 362 -8.86 -21.40 -8.15
C THR A 362 -9.81 -22.57 -8.40
N ALA A 363 -11.01 -22.33 -8.97
CA ALA A 363 -11.97 -23.39 -9.30
C ALA A 363 -11.60 -24.23 -10.51
N SER A 364 -11.19 -23.58 -11.62
CA SER A 364 -10.93 -24.29 -12.87
C SER A 364 -9.74 -25.24 -12.81
N ARG A 365 -8.80 -25.00 -11.91
CA ARG A 365 -7.64 -25.87 -11.68
C ARG A 365 -7.95 -27.06 -10.79
N ALA A 366 -8.94 -26.94 -9.88
CA ALA A 366 -9.42 -28.06 -9.07
C ALA A 366 -10.15 -29.13 -9.91
N MET A 367 -10.78 -28.75 -11.03
CA MET A 367 -11.49 -29.68 -11.93
C MET A 367 -10.59 -30.35 -12.97
N ALA A 368 -9.34 -29.91 -13.13
CA ALA A 368 -8.39 -30.47 -14.08
C ALA A 368 -7.50 -31.59 -13.47
N ARG A 369 -7.70 -31.95 -12.24
CA ARG A 369 -7.09 -33.07 -11.51
C ARG A 369 -8.11 -34.21 -11.36
#